data_bc2ccc8f1aabf40ca11c5db321a628ed
#
_entry.id   bc2ccc8f1aabf40ca11c5db321a628ed
#
_cell.length_a   1.000
_cell.length_b   1.000
_cell.length_c   1.000
_cell.angle_alpha   90.00
_cell.angle_beta   90.00
_cell.angle_gamma   90.00
#
_symmetry.space_group_name_H-M   'P 1'
#
loop_
_entity.id
_entity.type
_entity.pdbx_description
1 polymer ?
#
loop_
_entity_poly.entity_id
_entity_poly.type
_entity_poly.pdbx_seq_one_letter_code
_entity_poly.pdbx_strand_id
1 'polypeptide(L)'
;MPTRLLCLCLLSITAVADAADHLRDLQTAAIKNGQSPVAHWGVDPKNYKEWGSHSNRLIPVYTFGTLGAGEGVDLNSYLGKNSAYRSEAKLKTIYSRVPSNTLNLAAEYCDQTDLAALQRAAFKAGKKHVILMVFDGMDWQTTRLAAIYNERRVCYSEGRGTGTHFQNYTANGTTQFGFMSVAPLNDGTDCDVDTQTVKNPGGKHPGGYNVAKGGAFPWSPPSDDIYYLTGRGPDGKGKGEHPYPDSANTAQAMTSGVKSYNNSINVDYAGQHVPPISHEVQAAGFAVGAVTSVPISHATPACSYAQNVDRDDYQDLTRDLLGLPSSSHSMKPLQGLDVLIGGGFGDTATKTGDAEKKTQGQGKNFVPGNIWLTAADRNTIDVANGGRYVVAERTAGANGRESLLAAADRAVSSSQRLLGFFGIGTAKGHLPFATADGDFQPAVGRANKIESYTSADLTENPTLADMTAAALMVLDKNKKGFWLLVEAGDVDWANHDNNLDTSIGAVNSGDRAFQVITDWVEQHSDWNETVVIVTADHGHFLWIDLPEGLIP
;
A
#
# COMPACT_ATOMS: atom_id res chain seq x y z
N MET A 1 -40.40 66.92 -0.82
CA MET A 1 -39.04 66.49 -1.07
C MET A 1 -38.65 65.53 0.04
N PRO A 2 -38.51 64.24 -0.19
CA PRO A 2 -38.03 63.31 0.83
C PRO A 2 -36.53 63.08 0.65
N THR A 3 -35.80 63.27 1.75
CA THR A 3 -34.39 63.07 1.93
C THR A 3 -34.04 61.58 1.87
N ARG A 4 -33.24 61.14 0.91
CA ARG A 4 -32.73 59.77 0.85
C ARG A 4 -31.54 59.61 1.80
N LEU A 5 -31.70 58.75 2.76
CA LEU A 5 -30.63 58.28 3.66
C LEU A 5 -29.81 57.21 2.93
N LEU A 6 -28.54 57.50 2.66
CA LEU A 6 -27.60 56.55 2.04
C LEU A 6 -27.00 55.72 3.16
N CYS A 7 -27.40 54.44 3.27
CA CYS A 7 -26.77 53.49 4.18
C CYS A 7 -25.48 52.97 3.53
N LEU A 8 -24.31 53.39 4.06
CA LEU A 8 -23.01 52.86 3.74
C LEU A 8 -22.84 51.54 4.51
N CYS A 9 -22.99 50.40 3.83
CA CYS A 9 -22.53 49.12 4.36
C CYS A 9 -20.98 49.06 4.28
N LEU A 10 -20.32 49.23 5.42
CA LEU A 10 -18.91 48.84 5.56
C LEU A 10 -18.86 47.29 5.52
N LEU A 11 -18.39 46.73 4.41
CA LEU A 11 -17.89 45.35 4.39
C LEU A 11 -16.59 45.33 5.17
N SER A 12 -16.64 44.85 6.40
CA SER A 12 -15.45 44.41 7.12
C SER A 12 -14.92 43.15 6.45
N ILE A 13 -13.88 43.28 5.64
CA ILE A 13 -13.04 42.16 5.23
C ILE A 13 -12.30 41.74 6.48
N THR A 14 -12.80 40.75 7.19
CA THR A 14 -12.02 40.00 8.15
C THR A 14 -10.99 39.23 7.34
N ALA A 15 -9.72 39.69 7.37
CA ALA A 15 -8.61 38.85 6.99
C ALA A 15 -8.69 37.62 7.91
N VAL A 16 -9.03 36.47 7.34
CA VAL A 16 -8.78 35.18 7.97
C VAL A 16 -7.24 35.13 8.05
N ALA A 17 -6.68 35.34 9.22
CA ALA A 17 -5.29 34.97 9.45
C ALA A 17 -5.22 33.49 9.13
N ASP A 18 -4.36 33.09 8.18
CA ASP A 18 -4.02 31.70 7.94
C ASP A 18 -3.66 31.11 9.31
N ALA A 19 -4.48 30.19 9.79
CA ALA A 19 -4.14 29.43 10.99
C ALA A 19 -2.85 28.71 10.66
N ALA A 20 -1.78 28.98 11.41
CA ALA A 20 -0.49 28.34 11.22
C ALA A 20 -0.73 26.83 11.13
N ASP A 21 -0.18 26.17 10.11
CA ASP A 21 -0.28 24.72 9.92
C ASP A 21 0.55 24.03 11.02
N HIS A 22 -0.16 23.58 12.05
CA HIS A 22 0.45 23.02 13.25
C HIS A 22 1.36 21.82 12.93
N LEU A 23 0.95 20.92 12.06
CA LEU A 23 1.73 19.71 11.71
C LEU A 23 2.97 20.06 10.89
N ARG A 24 2.85 20.98 9.94
CA ARG A 24 3.97 21.48 9.15
C ARG A 24 5.00 22.16 10.05
N ASP A 25 4.56 22.96 11.00
CA ASP A 25 5.45 23.65 11.95
C ASP A 25 6.18 22.64 12.86
N LEU A 26 5.46 21.64 13.40
CA LEU A 26 6.04 20.55 14.18
C LEU A 26 7.08 19.77 13.38
N GLN A 27 6.73 19.38 12.17
CA GLN A 27 7.61 18.63 11.26
C GLN A 27 8.86 19.44 10.91
N THR A 28 8.68 20.70 10.55
CA THR A 28 9.79 21.62 10.21
C THR A 28 10.74 21.81 11.40
N ALA A 29 10.19 21.99 12.60
CA ALA A 29 10.98 22.10 13.82
C ALA A 29 11.73 20.80 14.14
N ALA A 30 11.10 19.64 13.97
CA ALA A 30 11.71 18.34 14.21
C ALA A 30 12.90 18.09 13.27
N ILE A 31 12.75 18.38 11.98
CA ILE A 31 13.84 18.26 11.00
C ILE A 31 14.98 19.23 11.32
N LYS A 32 14.68 20.48 11.64
CA LYS A 32 15.68 21.49 11.99
C LYS A 32 16.48 21.11 13.25
N ASN A 33 15.79 20.61 14.26
CA ASN A 33 16.40 20.28 15.56
C ASN A 33 16.99 18.85 15.61
N GLY A 34 16.66 17.98 14.64
CA GLY A 34 17.04 16.58 14.62
C GLY A 34 16.31 15.73 15.67
N GLN A 35 15.28 16.27 16.30
CA GLN A 35 14.45 15.58 17.31
C GLN A 35 13.06 16.22 17.39
N SER A 36 12.07 15.44 17.85
CA SER A 36 10.71 15.91 18.10
C SER A 36 10.27 15.50 19.52
N PRO A 37 9.55 16.36 20.24
CA PRO A 37 8.98 15.99 21.53
C PRO A 37 7.70 15.16 21.42
N VAL A 38 7.09 15.05 20.24
CA VAL A 38 5.75 14.48 20.07
C VAL A 38 5.76 13.08 19.49
N ALA A 39 6.67 12.80 18.56
CA ALA A 39 6.77 11.49 17.93
C ALA A 39 8.15 11.35 17.23
N HIS A 40 8.59 10.11 17.01
CA HIS A 40 9.81 9.83 16.27
C HIS A 40 9.70 8.50 15.53
N TRP A 41 10.57 8.29 14.54
CA TRP A 41 10.78 7.00 13.88
C TRP A 41 12.03 6.34 14.42
N GLY A 42 11.96 5.01 14.55
CA GLY A 42 13.11 4.20 14.97
C GLY A 42 13.33 4.22 16.47
N VAL A 43 14.58 4.08 16.85
CA VAL A 43 15.00 3.69 18.19
C VAL A 43 15.50 4.84 19.08
N ASP A 44 15.86 5.94 18.48
CA ASP A 44 16.42 7.08 19.21
C ASP A 44 15.69 8.36 18.83
N PRO A 45 14.89 8.93 19.77
CA PRO A 45 14.16 10.17 19.51
C PRO A 45 15.06 11.38 19.18
N LYS A 46 16.37 11.29 19.48
CA LYS A 46 17.36 12.32 19.13
C LYS A 46 17.85 12.22 17.68
N ASN A 47 17.54 11.15 16.98
CA ASN A 47 17.97 10.89 15.60
C ASN A 47 16.79 10.92 14.63
N TYR A 48 15.91 11.89 14.76
CA TYR A 48 14.68 12.03 13.98
C TYR A 48 14.87 11.88 12.46
N LYS A 49 16.03 12.29 11.93
CA LYS A 49 16.35 12.24 10.49
C LYS A 49 17.10 10.97 10.04
N GLU A 50 17.58 10.17 10.97
CA GLU A 50 18.46 9.04 10.63
C GLU A 50 17.70 7.77 10.28
N TRP A 51 16.48 7.62 10.79
CA TRP A 51 15.68 6.43 10.57
C TRP A 51 15.06 6.44 9.16
N GLY A 52 15.01 5.33 8.49
CA GLY A 52 14.42 5.19 7.15
C GLY A 52 14.21 3.71 6.81
N SER A 53 13.81 2.90 7.79
CA SER A 53 13.67 1.44 7.64
C SER A 53 12.28 0.97 8.06
N HIS A 54 11.91 -0.21 7.58
CA HIS A 54 10.72 -0.94 8.01
C HIS A 54 10.91 -1.63 9.35
N SER A 55 9.85 -2.20 9.89
CA SER A 55 9.88 -2.92 11.16
C SER A 55 9.08 -4.22 11.13
N ASN A 56 9.46 -5.15 12.03
CA ASN A 56 8.76 -6.42 12.27
C ASN A 56 7.61 -6.29 13.29
N ARG A 57 7.12 -5.10 13.62
CA ARG A 57 5.98 -4.95 14.54
C ARG A 57 4.74 -5.62 13.95
N LEU A 58 3.87 -6.12 14.84
CA LEU A 58 2.56 -6.63 14.43
C LEU A 58 1.73 -5.53 13.76
N ILE A 59 1.00 -5.90 12.73
CA ILE A 59 0.21 -4.99 11.89
C ILE A 59 -1.28 -5.23 12.13
N PRO A 60 -2.10 -4.16 12.28
CA PRO A 60 -3.55 -4.27 12.40
C PRO A 60 -4.20 -4.84 11.14
N VAL A 61 -5.26 -5.62 11.34
CA VAL A 61 -6.13 -6.14 10.27
C VAL A 61 -7.57 -5.78 10.62
N TYR A 62 -8.23 -5.09 9.72
CA TYR A 62 -9.67 -4.77 9.79
C TYR A 62 -10.38 -5.51 8.67
N THR A 63 -11.45 -6.22 8.98
CA THR A 63 -12.22 -6.94 7.97
C THR A 63 -13.70 -6.57 8.04
N PHE A 64 -14.37 -6.61 6.90
CA PHE A 64 -15.77 -6.25 6.71
C PHE A 64 -16.45 -7.33 5.87
N GLY A 65 -17.67 -7.71 6.22
CA GLY A 65 -18.36 -8.82 5.58
C GLY A 65 -17.86 -10.21 6.01
N THR A 66 -17.11 -10.30 7.12
CA THR A 66 -16.44 -11.52 7.56
C THR A 66 -17.02 -12.13 8.83
N LEU A 67 -17.44 -11.32 9.82
CA LEU A 67 -18.00 -11.86 11.08
C LEU A 67 -19.25 -12.70 10.79
N GLY A 68 -19.20 -13.96 11.19
CA GLY A 68 -20.30 -14.92 10.99
C GLY A 68 -20.43 -15.47 9.57
N ALA A 69 -19.51 -15.14 8.66
CA ALA A 69 -19.54 -15.61 7.27
C ALA A 69 -19.05 -17.07 7.08
N GLY A 70 -18.70 -17.76 8.16
CA GLY A 70 -18.30 -19.16 8.15
C GLY A 70 -16.79 -19.39 8.28
N GLU A 71 -16.44 -20.65 8.48
CA GLU A 71 -15.04 -21.06 8.69
C GLU A 71 -14.16 -20.63 7.50
N GLY A 72 -13.01 -20.07 7.82
CA GLY A 72 -12.04 -19.56 6.85
C GLY A 72 -12.35 -18.16 6.32
N VAL A 73 -13.61 -17.70 6.29
CA VAL A 73 -13.98 -16.32 5.95
C VAL A 73 -13.97 -15.45 7.21
N ASP A 74 -14.48 -16.01 8.32
CA ASP A 74 -14.42 -15.36 9.62
C ASP A 74 -12.96 -15.24 10.09
N LEU A 75 -12.50 -14.01 10.39
CA LEU A 75 -11.12 -13.74 10.81
C LEU A 75 -10.71 -14.55 12.05
N ASN A 76 -11.66 -14.89 12.93
CA ASN A 76 -11.41 -15.75 14.10
C ASN A 76 -10.93 -17.16 13.73
N SER A 77 -11.06 -17.58 12.47
CA SER A 77 -10.48 -18.84 11.97
C SER A 77 -8.95 -18.86 12.05
N TYR A 78 -8.32 -17.69 12.20
CA TYR A 78 -6.86 -17.52 12.18
C TYR A 78 -6.30 -16.90 13.47
N LEU A 79 -7.14 -16.37 14.34
CA LEU A 79 -6.74 -15.67 15.56
C LEU A 79 -6.81 -16.57 16.82
N GLY A 80 -6.13 -16.15 17.87
CA GLY A 80 -6.17 -16.80 19.18
C GLY A 80 -5.80 -18.27 19.10
N LYS A 81 -6.67 -19.16 19.60
CA LYS A 81 -6.44 -20.62 19.58
C LYS A 81 -6.18 -21.21 18.18
N ASN A 82 -6.60 -20.52 17.14
CA ASN A 82 -6.46 -20.93 15.74
C ASN A 82 -5.18 -20.39 15.10
N SER A 83 -4.46 -19.50 15.77
CA SER A 83 -3.23 -18.90 15.28
C SER A 83 -2.22 -19.95 14.79
N ALA A 84 -1.60 -19.66 13.64
CA ALA A 84 -0.52 -20.49 13.12
C ALA A 84 0.68 -20.52 14.07
N TYR A 85 0.90 -19.46 14.83
CA TYR A 85 1.99 -19.32 15.77
C TYR A 85 1.88 -20.19 17.01
N ARG A 86 0.74 -20.84 17.25
CA ARG A 86 0.52 -21.84 18.31
C ARG A 86 0.85 -23.28 17.88
N SER A 87 1.27 -23.50 16.62
CA SER A 87 1.44 -24.83 16.05
C SER A 87 2.75 -24.94 15.26
N GLU A 88 3.65 -25.83 15.71
CA GLU A 88 4.87 -26.17 14.96
C GLU A 88 4.57 -26.63 13.52
N ALA A 89 3.52 -27.42 13.34
CA ALA A 89 3.15 -27.93 12.01
C ALA A 89 2.76 -26.79 11.07
N LYS A 90 1.95 -25.81 11.54
CA LYS A 90 1.58 -24.63 10.74
C LYS A 90 2.79 -23.74 10.48
N LEU A 91 3.67 -23.50 11.47
CA LEU A 91 4.91 -22.75 11.27
C LEU A 91 5.83 -23.41 10.24
N LYS A 92 5.94 -24.75 10.24
CA LYS A 92 6.70 -25.46 9.20
C LYS A 92 6.10 -25.27 7.81
N THR A 93 4.78 -25.18 7.69
CA THR A 93 4.13 -24.88 6.40
C THR A 93 4.47 -23.46 5.93
N ILE A 94 4.42 -22.46 6.82
CA ILE A 94 4.65 -21.05 6.49
C ILE A 94 6.14 -20.77 6.20
N TYR A 95 7.05 -21.28 7.05
CA TYR A 95 8.48 -20.94 7.02
C TYR A 95 9.38 -22.07 6.51
N SER A 96 8.85 -23.20 6.07
CA SER A 96 9.59 -24.43 5.75
C SER A 96 10.41 -25.01 6.93
N ARG A 97 10.27 -24.42 8.12
CA ARG A 97 10.91 -24.77 9.39
C ARG A 97 10.10 -24.20 10.55
N VAL A 98 10.47 -24.53 11.78
CA VAL A 98 10.05 -23.76 12.97
C VAL A 98 11.15 -22.73 13.27
N PRO A 99 10.95 -21.43 13.02
CA PRO A 99 11.97 -20.44 13.35
C PRO A 99 12.19 -20.37 14.86
N SER A 100 13.41 -20.07 15.28
CA SER A 100 13.75 -19.94 16.70
C SER A 100 12.88 -18.90 17.40
N ASN A 101 12.38 -19.22 18.59
CA ASN A 101 11.55 -18.34 19.43
C ASN A 101 10.26 -17.82 18.77
N THR A 102 9.78 -18.49 17.70
CA THR A 102 8.57 -18.09 16.97
C THR A 102 7.32 -18.83 17.45
N LEU A 103 7.46 -20.07 17.95
CA LEU A 103 6.35 -20.79 18.55
C LEU A 103 5.89 -20.04 19.82
N ASN A 104 4.62 -19.67 19.86
CA ASN A 104 3.99 -18.93 20.96
C ASN A 104 2.59 -19.47 21.25
N LEU A 105 2.46 -20.30 22.29
CA LEU A 105 1.18 -20.91 22.67
C LEU A 105 0.12 -19.91 23.16
N ALA A 106 0.51 -18.65 23.39
CA ALA A 106 -0.37 -17.54 23.75
C ALA A 106 -0.62 -16.56 22.60
N ALA A 107 -0.22 -16.88 21.36
CA ALA A 107 -0.39 -15.97 20.22
C ALA A 107 -1.87 -15.63 19.98
N GLU A 108 -2.18 -14.34 19.93
CA GLU A 108 -3.50 -13.81 19.54
C GLU A 108 -3.54 -13.29 18.09
N TYR A 109 -2.40 -13.28 17.41
CA TYR A 109 -2.20 -12.77 16.05
C TYR A 109 -2.17 -13.91 15.02
N CYS A 110 -2.57 -13.57 13.79
CA CYS A 110 -2.45 -14.46 12.64
C CYS A 110 -1.11 -14.26 11.90
N ASP A 111 -0.90 -15.01 10.84
CA ASP A 111 0.16 -14.75 9.89
C ASP A 111 -0.37 -13.95 8.69
N GLN A 112 0.47 -13.17 8.05
CA GLN A 112 0.09 -12.41 6.86
C GLN A 112 -0.40 -13.30 5.71
N THR A 113 0.08 -14.54 5.61
CA THR A 113 -0.39 -15.53 4.64
C THR A 113 -1.83 -15.98 4.85
N ASP A 114 -2.35 -15.84 6.08
CA ASP A 114 -3.74 -16.17 6.39
C ASP A 114 -4.74 -15.26 5.67
N LEU A 115 -4.32 -14.04 5.27
CA LEU A 115 -5.16 -13.14 4.48
C LEU A 115 -5.44 -13.69 3.08
N ALA A 116 -4.46 -14.34 2.45
CA ALA A 116 -4.70 -15.03 1.18
C ALA A 116 -5.65 -16.23 1.36
N ALA A 117 -5.54 -16.97 2.47
CA ALA A 117 -6.44 -18.06 2.78
C ALA A 117 -7.88 -17.57 3.02
N LEU A 118 -8.06 -16.44 3.74
CA LEU A 118 -9.37 -15.81 3.94
C LEU A 118 -10.02 -15.39 2.61
N GLN A 119 -9.27 -14.74 1.73
CA GLN A 119 -9.76 -14.33 0.42
C GLN A 119 -10.22 -15.52 -0.43
N ARG A 120 -9.44 -16.62 -0.47
CA ARG A 120 -9.81 -17.86 -1.16
C ARG A 120 -11.07 -18.49 -0.55
N ALA A 121 -11.15 -18.51 0.78
CA ALA A 121 -12.33 -19.02 1.49
C ALA A 121 -13.58 -18.18 1.17
N ALA A 122 -13.44 -16.85 1.04
CA ALA A 122 -14.54 -15.97 0.68
C ALA A 122 -15.13 -16.32 -0.71
N PHE A 123 -14.30 -16.47 -1.74
CA PHE A 123 -14.77 -16.90 -3.06
C PHE A 123 -15.37 -18.31 -3.03
N LYS A 124 -14.76 -19.24 -2.29
CA LYS A 124 -15.28 -20.59 -2.11
C LYS A 124 -16.64 -20.62 -1.40
N ALA A 125 -16.87 -19.70 -0.48
CA ALA A 125 -18.14 -19.51 0.21
C ALA A 125 -19.21 -18.78 -0.63
N GLY A 126 -18.87 -18.37 -1.85
CA GLY A 126 -19.80 -17.71 -2.79
C GLY A 126 -19.81 -16.19 -2.72
N LYS A 127 -18.87 -15.56 -2.01
CA LYS A 127 -18.70 -14.11 -2.07
C LYS A 127 -18.39 -13.69 -3.51
N LYS A 128 -19.02 -12.63 -3.97
CA LYS A 128 -18.85 -12.11 -5.35
C LYS A 128 -17.68 -11.11 -5.44
N HIS A 129 -17.49 -10.33 -4.38
CA HIS A 129 -16.51 -9.26 -4.39
C HIS A 129 -15.54 -9.42 -3.22
N VAL A 130 -14.26 -9.42 -3.51
CA VAL A 130 -13.20 -9.41 -2.50
C VAL A 130 -12.26 -8.26 -2.81
N ILE A 131 -12.11 -7.35 -1.85
CA ILE A 131 -11.27 -6.15 -1.97
C ILE A 131 -10.19 -6.22 -0.89
N LEU A 132 -8.94 -6.18 -1.31
CA LEU A 132 -7.78 -6.05 -0.43
C LEU A 132 -7.29 -4.61 -0.51
N MET A 133 -7.46 -3.85 0.58
CA MET A 133 -6.95 -2.50 0.69
C MET A 133 -5.73 -2.46 1.58
N VAL A 134 -4.62 -2.00 1.03
CA VAL A 134 -3.30 -1.93 1.67
C VAL A 134 -2.91 -0.47 1.84
N PHE A 135 -2.60 -0.10 3.07
CA PHE A 135 -1.93 1.15 3.38
C PHE A 135 -0.44 0.80 3.59
N ASP A 136 0.38 0.95 2.56
CA ASP A 136 1.78 0.54 2.59
C ASP A 136 2.52 1.25 3.74
N GLY A 137 3.16 0.48 4.59
CA GLY A 137 3.93 1.01 5.72
C GLY A 137 3.14 1.59 6.89
N MET A 138 1.79 1.45 6.93
CA MET A 138 0.93 1.97 8.00
C MET A 138 0.87 1.03 9.20
N ASP A 139 1.74 1.18 10.17
CA ASP A 139 1.59 0.47 11.44
C ASP A 139 0.48 1.07 12.33
N TRP A 140 0.25 0.43 13.49
CA TRP A 140 -0.79 0.87 14.42
C TRP A 140 -0.56 2.30 14.94
N GLN A 141 0.69 2.73 15.10
CA GLN A 141 1.02 4.09 15.52
C GLN A 141 0.75 5.11 14.42
N THR A 142 1.00 4.74 13.15
CA THR A 142 0.67 5.58 12.00
C THR A 142 -0.84 5.78 11.86
N THR A 143 -1.63 4.71 12.07
CA THR A 143 -3.10 4.82 12.16
C THR A 143 -3.53 5.75 13.28
N ARG A 144 -2.92 5.59 14.47
CA ARG A 144 -3.22 6.41 15.65
C ARG A 144 -2.85 7.88 15.44
N LEU A 145 -1.75 8.15 14.74
CA LEU A 145 -1.32 9.50 14.38
C LEU A 145 -2.41 10.24 13.59
N ALA A 146 -2.92 9.62 12.54
CA ALA A 146 -4.00 10.18 11.72
C ALA A 146 -5.29 10.33 12.53
N ALA A 147 -5.64 9.35 13.36
CA ALA A 147 -6.83 9.40 14.21
C ALA A 147 -6.80 10.55 15.23
N ILE A 148 -5.66 10.80 15.88
CA ILE A 148 -5.50 11.94 16.82
C ILE A 148 -5.70 13.27 16.08
N TYR A 149 -5.10 13.41 14.90
CA TYR A 149 -5.27 14.62 14.10
C TYR A 149 -6.73 14.84 13.68
N ASN A 150 -7.38 13.80 13.16
CA ASN A 150 -8.75 13.87 12.65
C ASN A 150 -9.76 14.21 13.76
N GLU A 151 -9.63 13.57 14.91
CA GLU A 151 -10.53 13.72 16.06
C GLU A 151 -10.17 14.89 16.99
N ARG A 152 -8.99 15.49 16.79
CA ARG A 152 -8.44 16.56 17.65
C ARG A 152 -8.39 16.19 19.14
N ARG A 153 -8.18 14.91 19.42
CA ARG A 153 -8.05 14.34 20.77
C ARG A 153 -7.40 12.96 20.71
N VAL A 154 -6.84 12.53 21.83
CA VAL A 154 -6.35 11.15 22.00
C VAL A 154 -7.55 10.24 22.26
N CYS A 155 -7.95 9.44 21.27
CA CYS A 155 -9.17 8.61 21.33
C CYS A 155 -8.94 7.24 21.95
N TYR A 156 -7.72 6.69 21.81
CA TYR A 156 -7.38 5.34 22.24
C TYR A 156 -5.87 5.19 22.48
N SER A 157 -5.53 4.20 23.29
CA SER A 157 -4.14 3.80 23.59
C SER A 157 -3.86 2.33 23.26
N GLU A 158 -4.88 1.56 22.91
CA GLU A 158 -4.80 0.13 22.56
C GLU A 158 -5.99 -0.30 21.70
N GLY A 159 -5.93 -1.50 21.13
CA GLY A 159 -7.04 -2.14 20.42
C GLY A 159 -7.28 -1.59 19.01
N ARG A 160 -8.54 -1.74 18.57
CA ARG A 160 -8.99 -1.37 17.21
C ARG A 160 -8.82 0.13 16.93
N GLY A 161 -9.04 0.97 17.94
CA GLY A 161 -9.06 2.41 17.76
C GLY A 161 -10.33 2.94 17.07
N THR A 162 -10.35 4.28 16.92
CA THR A 162 -11.38 5.08 16.25
C THR A 162 -10.74 6.36 15.73
N GLY A 163 -11.31 7.02 14.72
CA GLY A 163 -10.84 8.32 14.21
C GLY A 163 -10.56 8.34 12.72
N THR A 164 -10.63 7.18 12.05
CA THR A 164 -10.70 7.06 10.59
C THR A 164 -12.02 6.41 10.19
N HIS A 165 -12.40 6.53 8.92
CA HIS A 165 -13.63 5.90 8.44
C HIS A 165 -13.55 4.37 8.57
N PHE A 166 -12.45 3.72 8.18
CA PHE A 166 -12.30 2.27 8.30
C PHE A 166 -12.30 1.76 9.75
N GLN A 167 -11.87 2.58 10.73
CA GLN A 167 -12.01 2.21 12.14
C GLN A 167 -13.45 2.33 12.64
N ASN A 168 -14.19 3.34 12.19
CA ASN A 168 -15.53 3.65 12.68
C ASN A 168 -16.63 2.86 11.97
N TYR A 169 -16.41 2.47 10.72
CA TYR A 169 -17.42 1.80 9.89
C TYR A 169 -17.73 0.39 10.40
N THR A 170 -19.01 -0.01 10.38
CA THR A 170 -19.47 -1.26 11.03
C THR A 170 -19.94 -2.34 10.05
N ALA A 171 -20.12 -2.05 8.77
CA ALA A 171 -20.56 -3.02 7.74
C ALA A 171 -21.74 -3.89 8.20
N ASN A 172 -22.81 -3.28 8.68
CA ASN A 172 -23.98 -3.95 9.25
C ASN A 172 -23.64 -4.95 10.38
N GLY A 173 -22.59 -4.67 11.16
CA GLY A 173 -22.16 -5.53 12.28
C GLY A 173 -21.30 -6.73 11.88
N THR A 174 -20.81 -6.78 10.63
CA THR A 174 -19.95 -7.86 10.14
C THR A 174 -18.46 -7.58 10.20
N THR A 175 -18.05 -6.51 10.90
CA THR A 175 -16.65 -6.10 11.06
C THR A 175 -15.92 -6.95 12.08
N GLN A 176 -14.63 -7.17 11.81
CA GLN A 176 -13.71 -7.76 12.79
C GLN A 176 -12.41 -6.96 12.85
N PHE A 177 -11.68 -7.16 13.93
CA PHE A 177 -10.36 -6.60 14.15
C PHE A 177 -9.43 -7.69 14.68
N GLY A 178 -8.24 -7.71 14.15
CA GLY A 178 -7.13 -8.54 14.58
C GLY A 178 -5.79 -7.91 14.24
N PHE A 179 -4.75 -8.66 14.35
CA PHE A 179 -3.40 -8.23 13.96
C PHE A 179 -2.58 -9.44 13.50
N MET A 180 -1.54 -9.17 12.73
CA MET A 180 -0.77 -10.20 12.05
C MET A 180 0.73 -9.96 12.18
N SER A 181 1.49 -11.05 12.07
CA SER A 181 2.94 -11.00 11.87
C SER A 181 3.27 -10.88 10.39
N VAL A 182 4.14 -9.94 10.07
CA VAL A 182 4.63 -9.66 8.72
C VAL A 182 6.08 -10.11 8.48
N ALA A 183 6.65 -10.84 9.45
CA ALA A 183 8.03 -11.30 9.35
C ALA A 183 8.26 -12.13 8.07
N PRO A 184 9.31 -11.82 7.27
CA PRO A 184 9.60 -12.53 6.03
C PRO A 184 10.10 -13.94 6.26
N LEU A 185 10.23 -14.74 5.19
CA LEU A 185 10.90 -16.05 5.25
C LEU A 185 12.39 -15.90 5.56
N ASN A 186 13.04 -14.94 4.91
CA ASN A 186 14.44 -14.56 5.11
C ASN A 186 14.69 -13.13 4.55
N ASP A 187 15.94 -12.67 4.72
CA ASP A 187 16.43 -11.42 4.19
C ASP A 187 16.78 -11.51 2.71
N GLY A 188 16.51 -10.96 1.79
CA GLY A 188 16.87 -10.92 0.38
C GLY A 188 17.96 -11.90 -0.09
N THR A 189 18.00 -12.14 -1.36
CA THR A 189 18.91 -13.04 -2.04
C THR A 189 19.42 -12.38 -3.33
N ASP A 190 20.50 -12.91 -3.91
CA ASP A 190 20.99 -12.48 -5.21
C ASP A 190 20.16 -13.17 -6.31
N CYS A 191 19.63 -12.40 -7.23
CA CYS A 191 18.80 -12.86 -8.33
C CYS A 191 19.41 -12.55 -9.69
N ASP A 192 18.89 -13.20 -10.72
CA ASP A 192 19.18 -12.90 -12.11
C ASP A 192 17.84 -12.79 -12.85
N VAL A 193 17.44 -11.57 -13.17
CA VAL A 193 16.14 -11.28 -13.79
C VAL A 193 16.09 -11.70 -15.27
N ASP A 194 17.22 -11.77 -15.97
CA ASP A 194 17.27 -12.27 -17.34
C ASP A 194 16.94 -13.77 -17.45
N THR A 195 17.33 -14.54 -16.43
CA THR A 195 17.13 -15.99 -16.36
C THR A 195 16.07 -16.41 -15.34
N GLN A 196 15.51 -15.44 -14.60
CA GLN A 196 14.53 -15.66 -13.53
C GLN A 196 15.02 -16.70 -12.51
N THR A 197 16.27 -16.55 -12.04
CA THR A 197 16.91 -17.49 -11.12
C THR A 197 17.36 -16.83 -9.84
N VAL A 198 17.27 -17.58 -8.73
CA VAL A 198 17.77 -17.23 -7.40
C VAL A 198 19.12 -17.92 -7.21
N LYS A 199 20.15 -17.14 -6.87
CA LYS A 199 21.56 -17.63 -6.76
C LYS A 199 21.90 -18.17 -5.37
N ASN A 200 21.28 -17.63 -4.32
CA ASN A 200 21.51 -18.03 -2.93
C ASN A 200 20.18 -18.23 -2.18
N PRO A 201 19.41 -19.29 -2.52
CA PRO A 201 18.14 -19.57 -1.86
C PRO A 201 18.28 -19.65 -0.34
N GLY A 202 17.36 -18.99 0.39
CA GLY A 202 17.37 -18.97 1.85
C GLY A 202 18.00 -17.74 2.50
N GLY A 203 18.67 -16.87 1.73
CA GLY A 203 19.26 -15.63 2.24
C GLY A 203 20.35 -15.87 3.31
N LYS A 204 20.66 -14.84 4.10
CA LYS A 204 21.66 -14.89 5.20
C LYS A 204 20.99 -15.08 6.56
N HIS A 205 19.87 -14.42 6.78
CA HIS A 205 19.19 -14.38 8.07
C HIS A 205 17.78 -14.95 7.94
N PRO A 206 17.43 -15.98 8.72
CA PRO A 206 16.11 -16.57 8.72
C PRO A 206 15.11 -15.65 9.43
N GLY A 207 13.89 -15.54 8.87
CA GLY A 207 12.78 -14.82 9.48
C GLY A 207 12.07 -15.60 10.57
N GLY A 208 10.94 -15.05 11.02
CA GLY A 208 10.09 -15.53 12.11
C GLY A 208 9.77 -14.40 13.08
N TYR A 209 8.77 -14.57 13.94
CA TYR A 209 8.35 -13.54 14.89
C TYR A 209 8.62 -13.96 16.34
N ASN A 210 9.50 -13.25 17.01
CA ASN A 210 9.81 -13.47 18.42
C ASN A 210 8.98 -12.50 19.30
N VAL A 211 7.93 -13.02 19.94
CA VAL A 211 7.00 -12.23 20.76
C VAL A 211 7.68 -11.57 21.97
N ALA A 212 8.71 -12.17 22.52
CA ALA A 212 9.46 -11.59 23.65
C ALA A 212 10.24 -10.32 23.26
N LYS A 213 10.53 -10.16 21.97
CA LYS A 213 11.23 -9.01 21.41
C LYS A 213 10.28 -8.05 20.68
N GLY A 214 9.34 -8.59 19.93
CA GLY A 214 8.39 -7.82 19.12
C GLY A 214 7.16 -7.32 19.86
N GLY A 215 6.83 -7.95 20.99
CA GLY A 215 5.61 -7.67 21.74
C GLY A 215 4.43 -8.54 21.33
N ALA A 216 3.44 -8.65 22.21
CA ALA A 216 2.23 -9.45 21.98
C ALA A 216 1.16 -8.71 21.16
N PHE A 217 1.25 -7.39 21.08
CA PHE A 217 0.27 -6.51 20.43
C PHE A 217 0.95 -5.41 19.61
N PRO A 218 0.28 -4.86 18.57
CA PRO A 218 0.81 -3.75 17.78
C PRO A 218 1.16 -2.50 18.62
N TRP A 219 0.48 -2.30 19.74
CA TRP A 219 0.70 -1.20 20.68
C TRP A 219 1.63 -1.54 21.83
N SER A 220 2.22 -2.74 21.88
CA SER A 220 3.21 -3.08 22.88
C SER A 220 4.37 -2.10 22.87
N PRO A 221 4.85 -1.64 24.04
CA PRO A 221 6.03 -0.79 24.09
C PRO A 221 7.22 -1.51 23.45
N PRO A 222 8.18 -0.76 22.84
CA PRO A 222 9.39 -1.35 22.29
C PRO A 222 10.14 -2.12 23.39
N SER A 223 10.69 -3.29 23.02
CA SER A 223 11.61 -3.99 23.90
C SER A 223 12.98 -3.34 23.87
N ASP A 224 13.84 -3.67 24.84
CA ASP A 224 15.23 -3.19 24.86
C ASP A 224 16.03 -3.67 23.65
N ASP A 225 15.57 -4.75 22.98
CA ASP A 225 16.16 -5.28 21.76
C ASP A 225 15.38 -4.81 20.51
N ILE A 226 15.38 -3.52 20.32
CA ILE A 226 14.73 -2.86 19.18
C ILE A 226 15.37 -3.21 17.84
N TYR A 227 16.63 -3.65 17.82
CA TYR A 227 17.31 -4.09 16.59
C TYR A 227 16.65 -5.32 15.98
N TYR A 228 16.05 -6.16 16.80
CA TYR A 228 15.22 -7.26 16.32
C TYR A 228 14.04 -6.77 15.47
N LEU A 229 13.35 -5.71 15.92
CA LEU A 229 12.18 -5.20 15.23
C LEU A 229 12.52 -4.57 13.88
N THR A 230 13.70 -4.03 13.74
CA THR A 230 14.06 -3.16 12.63
C THR A 230 15.09 -3.75 11.68
N GLY A 231 15.68 -4.89 12.01
CA GLY A 231 16.74 -5.52 11.22
C GLY A 231 18.01 -4.69 11.07
N ARG A 232 18.18 -3.64 11.89
CA ARG A 232 19.36 -2.75 11.87
C ARG A 232 20.22 -2.93 13.09
N GLY A 233 21.52 -2.64 12.95
CA GLY A 233 22.48 -2.67 14.05
C GLY A 233 22.27 -1.53 15.05
N PRO A 234 23.08 -1.52 16.14
CA PRO A 234 22.97 -0.58 17.26
C PRO A 234 23.08 0.91 16.89
N ASP A 235 23.76 1.21 15.80
CA ASP A 235 23.98 2.56 15.28
C ASP A 235 22.85 3.03 14.33
N GLY A 236 21.78 2.25 14.19
CA GLY A 236 20.72 2.48 13.19
C GLY A 236 21.18 2.29 11.75
N LYS A 237 22.45 1.88 11.57
CA LYS A 237 23.11 1.67 10.27
C LYS A 237 23.53 0.21 10.16
N GLY A 238 23.89 -0.20 8.97
CA GLY A 238 24.30 -1.58 8.75
C GLY A 238 23.13 -2.57 8.77
N LYS A 239 23.47 -3.85 8.69
CA LYS A 239 22.51 -4.96 8.68
C LYS A 239 22.47 -5.58 10.06
N GLY A 240 21.28 -5.68 10.64
CA GLY A 240 21.03 -6.50 11.81
C GLY A 240 21.13 -7.99 11.48
N GLU A 241 21.05 -8.82 12.50
CA GLU A 241 21.09 -10.29 12.36
C GLU A 241 19.69 -10.89 12.13
N HIS A 242 18.67 -10.07 11.97
CA HIS A 242 17.29 -10.48 11.76
C HIS A 242 16.69 -9.72 10.57
N PRO A 243 16.00 -10.41 9.65
CA PRO A 243 15.36 -9.75 8.53
C PRO A 243 14.14 -8.95 8.99
N TYR A 244 13.88 -7.87 8.30
CA TYR A 244 12.66 -7.09 8.37
C TYR A 244 11.94 -7.15 7.02
N PRO A 245 10.60 -6.96 6.99
CA PRO A 245 9.83 -7.09 5.76
C PRO A 245 10.11 -5.95 4.78
N ASP A 246 9.89 -6.23 3.49
CA ASP A 246 9.71 -5.22 2.44
C ASP A 246 8.33 -5.37 1.80
N SER A 247 7.88 -4.37 1.05
CA SER A 247 6.55 -4.37 0.43
C SER A 247 6.34 -5.54 -0.56
N ALA A 248 7.41 -6.06 -1.17
CA ALA A 248 7.30 -7.16 -2.13
C ALA A 248 6.91 -8.48 -1.43
N ASN A 249 7.72 -8.95 -0.47
CA ASN A 249 7.41 -10.22 0.20
C ASN A 249 6.12 -10.15 1.04
N THR A 250 5.78 -8.98 1.57
CA THR A 250 4.56 -8.78 2.37
C THR A 250 3.31 -8.79 1.48
N ALA A 251 3.31 -8.07 0.37
CA ALA A 251 2.21 -8.12 -0.59
C ALA A 251 2.06 -9.53 -1.19
N GLN A 252 3.16 -10.20 -1.51
CA GLN A 252 3.14 -11.60 -1.94
C GLN A 252 2.49 -12.51 -0.89
N ALA A 253 2.84 -12.36 0.38
CA ALA A 253 2.24 -13.16 1.45
C ALA A 253 0.72 -12.99 1.49
N MET A 254 0.21 -11.77 1.30
CA MET A 254 -1.23 -11.46 1.30
C MET A 254 -1.97 -11.89 0.03
N THR A 255 -1.28 -11.98 -1.12
CA THR A 255 -1.92 -12.32 -2.40
C THR A 255 -1.75 -13.78 -2.78
N SER A 256 -0.58 -14.38 -2.57
CA SER A 256 -0.31 -15.79 -2.88
C SER A 256 -0.46 -16.74 -1.68
N GLY A 257 -0.30 -16.23 -0.45
CA GLY A 257 -0.26 -17.07 0.75
C GLY A 257 1.09 -17.76 0.97
N VAL A 258 2.14 -17.29 0.29
CA VAL A 258 3.48 -17.87 0.38
C VAL A 258 4.48 -16.81 0.82
N LYS A 259 5.15 -17.04 1.95
CA LYS A 259 6.28 -16.20 2.35
C LYS A 259 7.50 -16.51 1.50
N SER A 260 8.23 -15.46 1.17
CA SER A 260 9.47 -15.56 0.43
C SER A 260 10.53 -14.58 0.99
N TYR A 261 11.53 -14.28 0.21
CA TYR A 261 12.60 -13.34 0.55
C TYR A 261 12.22 -11.90 0.18
N ASN A 262 12.91 -10.93 0.74
CA ASN A 262 12.76 -9.52 0.35
C ASN A 262 13.07 -9.34 -1.14
N ASN A 263 12.29 -8.50 -1.81
CA ASN A 263 12.27 -8.22 -3.25
C ASN A 263 11.56 -9.27 -4.13
N SER A 264 11.06 -10.39 -3.61
CA SER A 264 10.34 -11.39 -4.42
C SER A 264 8.94 -10.90 -4.84
N ILE A 265 8.56 -11.16 -6.08
CA ILE A 265 7.22 -10.91 -6.61
C ILE A 265 6.59 -12.25 -7.01
N ASN A 266 5.74 -12.81 -6.17
CA ASN A 266 5.02 -14.07 -6.41
C ASN A 266 5.91 -15.22 -6.89
N VAL A 267 7.06 -15.36 -6.24
CA VAL A 267 7.96 -16.51 -6.39
C VAL A 267 8.32 -17.06 -5.00
N ASP A 268 8.57 -18.36 -4.92
CA ASP A 268 9.07 -18.98 -3.70
C ASP A 268 10.57 -18.67 -3.47
N TYR A 269 11.13 -19.19 -2.38
CA TYR A 269 12.53 -18.97 -2.02
C TYR A 269 13.54 -19.50 -3.06
N ALA A 270 13.11 -20.38 -3.96
CA ALA A 270 13.92 -20.94 -5.04
C ALA A 270 13.64 -20.27 -6.40
N GLY A 271 12.79 -19.24 -6.44
CA GLY A 271 12.42 -18.52 -7.65
C GLY A 271 11.34 -19.20 -8.48
N GLN A 272 10.64 -20.22 -7.93
CA GLN A 272 9.53 -20.85 -8.64
C GLN A 272 8.28 -19.99 -8.51
N HIS A 273 7.54 -19.83 -9.61
CA HIS A 273 6.31 -19.06 -9.64
C HIS A 273 5.26 -19.61 -8.67
N VAL A 274 4.67 -18.75 -7.86
CA VAL A 274 3.52 -19.04 -7.02
C VAL A 274 2.35 -18.15 -7.45
N PRO A 275 1.21 -18.73 -7.84
CA PRO A 275 0.12 -17.92 -8.38
C PRO A 275 -0.52 -17.07 -7.27
N PRO A 276 -0.68 -15.76 -7.48
CA PRO A 276 -1.53 -14.95 -6.62
C PRO A 276 -3.01 -15.31 -6.83
N ILE A 277 -3.85 -14.96 -5.85
CA ILE A 277 -5.30 -15.24 -5.89
C ILE A 277 -5.97 -14.70 -7.17
N SER A 278 -5.51 -13.59 -7.69
CA SER A 278 -6.02 -12.98 -8.93
C SER A 278 -5.98 -13.93 -10.12
N HIS A 279 -4.91 -14.75 -10.26
CA HIS A 279 -4.84 -15.78 -11.31
C HIS A 279 -5.93 -16.84 -11.14
N GLU A 280 -6.15 -17.30 -9.90
CA GLU A 280 -7.13 -18.35 -9.58
C GLU A 280 -8.55 -17.87 -9.89
N VAL A 281 -8.90 -16.65 -9.42
CA VAL A 281 -10.26 -16.11 -9.59
C VAL A 281 -10.50 -15.65 -11.03
N GLN A 282 -9.49 -15.10 -11.72
CA GLN A 282 -9.61 -14.77 -13.15
C GLN A 282 -9.83 -16.04 -14.01
N ALA A 283 -9.10 -17.12 -13.73
CA ALA A 283 -9.35 -18.41 -14.38
C ALA A 283 -10.75 -18.97 -14.09
N ALA A 284 -11.31 -18.64 -12.93
CA ALA A 284 -12.69 -18.96 -12.59
C ALA A 284 -13.71 -17.99 -13.20
N GLY A 285 -13.29 -16.95 -13.94
CA GLY A 285 -14.14 -16.02 -14.68
C GLY A 285 -14.55 -14.75 -13.91
N PHE A 286 -13.92 -14.44 -12.79
CA PHE A 286 -14.07 -13.15 -12.12
C PHE A 286 -13.20 -12.08 -12.81
N ALA A 287 -13.56 -10.81 -12.68
CA ALA A 287 -12.68 -9.72 -13.08
C ALA A 287 -11.60 -9.47 -12.00
N VAL A 288 -10.45 -8.93 -12.42
CA VAL A 288 -9.34 -8.64 -11.50
C VAL A 288 -8.74 -7.26 -11.77
N GLY A 289 -8.41 -6.53 -10.71
CA GLY A 289 -7.87 -5.18 -10.83
C GLY A 289 -6.88 -4.79 -9.73
N ALA A 290 -6.08 -3.76 -10.04
CA ALA A 290 -5.21 -3.10 -9.08
C ALA A 290 -5.25 -1.58 -9.27
N VAL A 291 -5.25 -0.86 -8.14
CA VAL A 291 -5.21 0.61 -8.07
C VAL A 291 -4.16 1.00 -7.05
N THR A 292 -3.34 2.00 -7.35
CA THR A 292 -2.28 2.46 -6.44
C THR A 292 -2.01 3.95 -6.57
N SER A 293 -1.63 4.62 -5.49
CA SER A 293 -1.17 6.02 -5.48
C SER A 293 0.31 6.18 -5.87
N VAL A 294 1.06 5.07 -5.99
CA VAL A 294 2.46 5.01 -6.42
C VAL A 294 2.56 4.41 -7.83
N PRO A 295 3.74 4.18 -8.41
CA PRO A 295 3.84 3.62 -9.77
C PRO A 295 3.17 2.26 -9.93
N ILE A 296 2.56 2.05 -11.11
CA ILE A 296 1.69 0.90 -11.44
C ILE A 296 2.31 -0.49 -11.23
N SER A 297 3.62 -0.61 -11.29
CA SER A 297 4.37 -1.86 -11.06
C SER A 297 5.32 -1.77 -9.86
N HIS A 298 5.09 -0.83 -8.92
CA HIS A 298 5.72 -0.89 -7.60
C HIS A 298 5.35 -2.20 -6.90
N ALA A 299 6.05 -2.59 -5.85
CA ALA A 299 6.00 -3.94 -5.30
C ALA A 299 4.59 -4.46 -4.98
N THR A 300 3.76 -3.66 -4.29
CA THR A 300 2.42 -4.09 -3.87
C THR A 300 1.47 -4.30 -5.05
N PRO A 301 1.31 -3.35 -6.00
CA PRO A 301 0.50 -3.60 -7.19
C PRO A 301 1.10 -4.71 -8.08
N ALA A 302 2.43 -4.86 -8.17
CA ALA A 302 3.04 -5.96 -8.90
C ALA A 302 2.63 -7.32 -8.33
N CYS A 303 2.64 -7.49 -7.00
CA CYS A 303 2.21 -8.73 -6.35
C CYS A 303 0.72 -9.04 -6.54
N SER A 304 -0.08 -8.09 -7.03
CA SER A 304 -1.47 -8.38 -7.39
C SER A 304 -1.58 -9.40 -8.53
N TYR A 305 -0.55 -9.50 -9.41
CA TYR A 305 -0.67 -10.31 -10.62
C TYR A 305 0.65 -10.79 -11.23
N ALA A 306 1.72 -9.97 -11.22
CA ALA A 306 3.00 -10.28 -11.84
C ALA A 306 3.79 -11.35 -11.08
N GLN A 307 4.80 -11.94 -11.74
CA GLN A 307 5.71 -12.92 -11.15
C GLN A 307 7.14 -12.62 -11.59
N ASN A 308 8.04 -12.34 -10.63
CA ASN A 308 9.44 -12.04 -10.92
C ASN A 308 10.33 -12.33 -9.69
N VAL A 309 11.58 -12.68 -9.93
CA VAL A 309 12.57 -12.90 -8.86
C VAL A 309 13.04 -11.61 -8.21
N ASP A 310 12.78 -10.43 -8.82
CA ASP A 310 13.17 -9.13 -8.28
C ASP A 310 12.11 -8.05 -8.56
N ARG A 311 11.76 -7.27 -7.54
CA ARG A 311 10.77 -6.18 -7.61
C ARG A 311 11.21 -4.99 -8.45
N ASP A 312 12.49 -4.85 -8.72
CA ASP A 312 13.05 -3.72 -9.46
C ASP A 312 13.04 -3.93 -10.98
N ASP A 313 12.58 -5.08 -11.47
CA ASP A 313 12.39 -5.36 -12.90
C ASP A 313 11.06 -4.76 -13.42
N TYR A 314 10.92 -3.45 -13.25
CA TYR A 314 9.65 -2.71 -13.38
C TYR A 314 8.95 -2.85 -14.71
N GLN A 315 9.69 -2.84 -15.84
CA GLN A 315 9.06 -2.93 -17.16
C GLN A 315 8.50 -4.34 -17.40
N ASP A 316 9.18 -5.38 -16.93
CA ASP A 316 8.70 -6.76 -17.07
C ASP A 316 7.53 -7.05 -16.13
N LEU A 317 7.55 -6.48 -14.91
CA LEU A 317 6.39 -6.50 -14.03
C LEU A 317 5.18 -5.83 -14.67
N THR A 318 5.36 -4.66 -15.30
CA THR A 318 4.27 -3.97 -16.02
C THR A 318 3.75 -4.80 -17.19
N ARG A 319 4.64 -5.48 -17.95
CA ARG A 319 4.24 -6.39 -19.04
C ARG A 319 3.36 -7.53 -18.52
N ASP A 320 3.73 -8.14 -17.40
CA ASP A 320 2.91 -9.17 -16.76
C ASP A 320 1.53 -8.62 -16.36
N LEU A 321 1.48 -7.45 -15.71
CA LEU A 321 0.23 -6.79 -15.30
C LEU A 321 -0.70 -6.48 -16.48
N LEU A 322 -0.13 -6.19 -17.66
CA LEU A 322 -0.87 -5.83 -18.88
C LEU A 322 -1.08 -7.00 -19.85
N GLY A 323 -0.53 -8.18 -19.55
CA GLY A 323 -0.64 -9.36 -20.40
C GLY A 323 0.23 -9.30 -21.65
N LEU A 324 1.40 -8.69 -21.56
CA LEU A 324 2.44 -8.63 -22.58
C LEU A 324 3.55 -9.64 -22.28
N PRO A 325 4.36 -10.04 -23.28
CA PRO A 325 5.54 -10.88 -23.04
C PRO A 325 6.54 -10.20 -22.09
N SER A 326 6.96 -10.90 -21.04
CA SER A 326 7.98 -10.50 -20.06
C SER A 326 9.11 -11.52 -20.01
N SER A 327 10.20 -11.27 -19.29
CA SER A 327 11.25 -12.27 -19.05
C SER A 327 10.71 -13.50 -18.34
N SER A 328 9.77 -13.32 -17.40
CA SER A 328 9.10 -14.41 -16.68
C SER A 328 8.12 -15.21 -17.56
N HIS A 329 7.47 -14.56 -18.52
CA HIS A 329 6.38 -15.11 -19.33
C HIS A 329 6.56 -14.86 -20.84
N SER A 330 7.76 -15.04 -21.35
CA SER A 330 8.12 -14.73 -22.74
C SER A 330 7.35 -15.58 -23.77
N MET A 331 7.17 -16.88 -23.52
CA MET A 331 6.51 -17.82 -24.43
C MET A 331 5.00 -17.92 -24.22
N LYS A 332 4.53 -17.60 -23.05
CA LYS A 332 3.11 -17.66 -22.69
C LYS A 332 2.78 -16.48 -21.77
N PRO A 333 2.53 -15.31 -22.34
CA PRO A 333 2.14 -14.13 -21.55
C PRO A 333 0.92 -14.41 -20.68
N LEU A 334 0.85 -13.74 -19.53
CA LEU A 334 -0.31 -13.75 -18.66
C LEU A 334 -1.51 -13.10 -19.37
N GLN A 335 -2.72 -13.26 -18.82
CA GLN A 335 -3.90 -12.60 -19.41
C GLN A 335 -3.87 -11.08 -19.21
N GLY A 336 -3.23 -10.61 -18.14
CA GLY A 336 -3.23 -9.23 -17.65
C GLY A 336 -4.48 -8.90 -16.83
N LEU A 337 -4.39 -7.86 -16.04
CA LEU A 337 -5.49 -7.32 -15.23
C LEU A 337 -6.60 -6.74 -16.12
N ASP A 338 -7.83 -6.74 -15.64
CA ASP A 338 -8.94 -6.06 -16.30
C ASP A 338 -8.91 -4.54 -16.04
N VAL A 339 -8.38 -4.15 -14.88
CA VAL A 339 -8.14 -2.75 -14.49
C VAL A 339 -6.76 -2.62 -13.86
N LEU A 340 -5.97 -1.66 -14.35
CA LEU A 340 -4.72 -1.22 -13.73
C LEU A 340 -4.68 0.30 -13.72
N ILE A 341 -4.63 0.93 -12.53
CA ILE A 341 -4.59 2.39 -12.41
C ILE A 341 -3.53 2.79 -11.37
N GLY A 342 -2.66 3.72 -11.72
CA GLY A 342 -1.66 4.23 -10.78
C GLY A 342 -0.70 5.24 -11.39
N GLY A 343 0.40 5.47 -10.67
CA GLY A 343 1.47 6.39 -11.03
C GLY A 343 2.47 5.84 -12.04
N GLY A 344 3.53 6.60 -12.25
CA GLY A 344 4.66 6.26 -13.13
C GLY A 344 4.80 7.17 -14.35
N PHE A 345 3.76 7.98 -14.67
CA PHE A 345 3.80 8.92 -15.79
C PHE A 345 4.96 9.92 -15.62
N GLY A 346 5.73 10.12 -16.70
CA GLY A 346 6.81 11.10 -16.73
C GLY A 346 8.07 10.72 -15.95
N ASP A 347 8.11 9.59 -15.25
CA ASP A 347 9.34 9.10 -14.61
C ASP A 347 10.28 8.51 -15.66
N THR A 348 11.15 9.35 -16.16
CA THR A 348 12.07 8.99 -17.24
C THR A 348 13.50 8.90 -16.75
N ALA A 349 14.23 7.91 -17.25
CA ALA A 349 15.68 7.89 -17.17
C ALA A 349 16.25 8.82 -18.26
N THR A 350 16.78 9.95 -17.86
CA THR A 350 17.30 10.98 -18.79
C THR A 350 18.64 10.61 -19.41
N LYS A 351 19.38 9.66 -18.82
CA LYS A 351 20.67 9.15 -19.31
C LYS A 351 20.76 7.66 -19.06
N THR A 352 21.50 6.94 -19.92
CA THR A 352 21.75 5.51 -19.75
C THR A 352 22.33 5.17 -18.36
N GLY A 353 23.29 5.97 -17.88
CA GLY A 353 23.88 5.76 -16.54
C GLY A 353 22.93 6.09 -15.38
N ASP A 354 21.93 6.96 -15.56
CA ASP A 354 20.87 7.18 -14.57
C ASP A 354 19.87 6.02 -14.58
N ALA A 355 19.61 5.46 -15.76
CA ALA A 355 18.84 4.25 -15.93
C ALA A 355 19.52 3.07 -15.24
N GLU A 356 20.82 2.85 -15.47
CA GLU A 356 21.59 1.78 -14.83
C GLU A 356 21.58 1.86 -13.30
N LYS A 357 21.67 3.07 -12.72
CA LYS A 357 21.59 3.26 -11.26
C LYS A 357 20.20 3.00 -10.70
N LYS A 358 19.16 3.40 -11.42
CA LYS A 358 17.77 3.17 -11.02
C LYS A 358 17.27 1.76 -11.34
N THR A 359 17.97 1.08 -12.22
CA THR A 359 17.55 -0.18 -12.84
C THR A 359 18.49 -1.34 -12.49
N GLN A 360 19.11 -1.28 -11.34
CA GLN A 360 20.03 -2.34 -10.89
C GLN A 360 19.38 -3.73 -10.86
N GLY A 361 18.05 -3.80 -10.72
CA GLY A 361 17.26 -5.03 -10.81
C GLY A 361 16.66 -5.31 -12.19
N GLN A 362 16.76 -4.38 -13.16
CA GLN A 362 16.16 -4.59 -14.49
C GLN A 362 17.06 -5.40 -15.42
N GLY A 363 16.42 -6.21 -16.27
CA GLY A 363 17.10 -7.09 -17.22
C GLY A 363 17.69 -6.37 -18.44
N LYS A 364 18.35 -7.15 -19.31
CA LYS A 364 18.94 -6.67 -20.57
C LYS A 364 17.90 -6.21 -21.59
N ASN A 365 16.64 -6.59 -21.41
CA ASN A 365 15.51 -6.18 -22.23
C ASN A 365 14.94 -4.81 -21.82
N PHE A 366 15.51 -4.15 -20.83
CA PHE A 366 15.12 -2.80 -20.43
C PHE A 366 15.24 -1.80 -21.59
N VAL A 367 14.19 -1.03 -21.82
CA VAL A 367 14.13 0.01 -22.85
C VAL A 367 14.24 1.39 -22.19
N PRO A 368 15.28 2.20 -22.51
CA PRO A 368 15.40 3.55 -21.98
C PRO A 368 14.18 4.42 -22.30
N GLY A 369 13.81 5.26 -21.35
CA GLY A 369 12.63 6.11 -21.41
C GLY A 369 11.87 6.06 -20.10
N ASN A 370 10.56 5.88 -20.13
CA ASN A 370 9.80 5.67 -18.89
C ASN A 370 10.18 4.31 -18.28
N ILE A 371 10.52 4.32 -16.98
CA ILE A 371 11.03 3.12 -16.29
C ILE A 371 9.93 2.11 -15.93
N TRP A 372 8.66 2.51 -15.98
CA TRP A 372 7.50 1.69 -15.62
C TRP A 372 6.78 1.14 -16.85
N LEU A 373 6.50 1.97 -17.86
CA LEU A 373 5.72 1.62 -19.03
C LEU A 373 6.37 2.21 -20.28
N THR A 374 6.86 1.35 -21.18
CA THR A 374 7.45 1.84 -22.44
C THR A 374 6.38 2.39 -23.38
N ALA A 375 6.76 3.32 -24.26
CA ALA A 375 5.85 3.84 -25.28
C ALA A 375 5.37 2.73 -26.24
N ALA A 376 6.22 1.74 -26.53
CA ALA A 376 5.87 0.60 -27.39
C ALA A 376 4.84 -0.31 -26.72
N ASP A 377 5.03 -0.65 -25.44
CA ASP A 377 4.10 -1.47 -24.68
C ASP A 377 2.75 -0.75 -24.53
N ARG A 378 2.79 0.55 -24.20
CA ARG A 378 1.59 1.41 -24.11
C ARG A 378 0.81 1.42 -25.44
N ASN A 379 1.49 1.57 -26.57
CA ASN A 379 0.83 1.55 -27.89
C ASN A 379 0.23 0.18 -28.22
N THR A 380 0.90 -0.90 -27.84
CA THR A 380 0.45 -2.28 -28.12
C THR A 380 -0.87 -2.61 -27.39
N ILE A 381 -1.05 -2.11 -26.17
CA ILE A 381 -2.25 -2.43 -25.37
C ILE A 381 -3.45 -1.54 -25.69
N ASP A 382 -3.23 -0.36 -26.30
CA ASP A 382 -4.28 0.64 -26.54
C ASP A 382 -5.30 0.19 -27.59
N VAL A 383 -6.58 0.26 -27.26
CA VAL A 383 -7.68 -0.07 -28.19
C VAL A 383 -7.65 0.76 -29.47
N ALA A 384 -7.11 1.97 -29.42
CA ALA A 384 -6.92 2.82 -30.60
C ALA A 384 -5.96 2.19 -31.63
N ASN A 385 -5.11 1.28 -31.20
CA ASN A 385 -4.14 0.54 -32.02
C ASN A 385 -4.49 -0.95 -32.15
N GLY A 386 -5.70 -1.36 -31.76
CA GLY A 386 -6.14 -2.76 -31.81
C GLY A 386 -5.82 -3.57 -30.55
N GLY A 387 -5.37 -2.92 -29.47
CA GLY A 387 -5.15 -3.52 -28.16
C GLY A 387 -6.46 -3.77 -27.40
N ARG A 388 -6.34 -4.01 -26.10
CA ARG A 388 -7.46 -4.42 -25.23
C ARG A 388 -7.81 -3.41 -24.12
N TYR A 389 -7.02 -2.34 -23.97
CA TYR A 389 -7.19 -1.36 -22.92
C TYR A 389 -7.67 -0.02 -23.47
N VAL A 390 -8.70 0.54 -22.87
CA VAL A 390 -8.93 1.97 -22.94
C VAL A 390 -7.87 2.62 -22.06
N VAL A 391 -7.07 3.49 -22.64
CA VAL A 391 -5.98 4.16 -21.92
C VAL A 391 -6.40 5.57 -21.53
N ALA A 392 -6.28 5.89 -20.24
CA ALA A 392 -6.29 7.24 -19.71
C ALA A 392 -4.91 7.55 -19.16
N GLU A 393 -4.33 8.67 -19.56
CA GLU A 393 -3.03 9.10 -19.04
C GLU A 393 -3.03 10.58 -18.72
N ARG A 394 -2.13 11.01 -17.85
CA ARG A 394 -1.96 12.42 -17.56
C ARG A 394 -1.77 13.20 -18.87
N THR A 395 -2.61 14.19 -19.08
CA THR A 395 -2.63 15.02 -20.29
C THR A 395 -2.62 16.48 -19.90
N ALA A 396 -1.66 17.25 -20.47
CA ALA A 396 -1.50 18.66 -20.16
C ALA A 396 -2.81 19.45 -20.40
N GLY A 397 -3.26 20.18 -19.38
CA GLY A 397 -4.46 21.00 -19.40
C GLY A 397 -5.79 20.23 -19.30
N ALA A 398 -5.78 18.90 -19.19
CA ALA A 398 -6.98 18.10 -18.97
C ALA A 398 -7.15 17.76 -17.48
N ASN A 399 -8.40 17.78 -16.99
CA ASN A 399 -8.68 17.33 -15.64
C ASN A 399 -8.51 15.80 -15.53
N GLY A 400 -7.61 15.34 -14.64
CA GLY A 400 -7.26 13.92 -14.52
C GLY A 400 -8.43 13.03 -14.09
N ARG A 401 -9.24 13.50 -13.13
CA ARG A 401 -10.44 12.80 -12.69
C ARG A 401 -11.45 12.63 -13.82
N GLU A 402 -11.77 13.73 -14.54
CA GLU A 402 -12.75 13.69 -15.64
C GLU A 402 -12.27 12.79 -16.78
N SER A 403 -10.99 12.88 -17.13
CA SER A 403 -10.37 12.05 -18.17
C SER A 403 -10.42 10.57 -17.82
N LEU A 404 -10.13 10.21 -16.56
CA LEU A 404 -10.17 8.83 -16.09
C LEU A 404 -11.60 8.27 -16.05
N LEU A 405 -12.56 9.02 -15.51
CA LEU A 405 -13.96 8.59 -15.45
C LEU A 405 -14.56 8.44 -16.85
N ALA A 406 -14.26 9.34 -17.77
CA ALA A 406 -14.69 9.21 -19.17
C ALA A 406 -14.05 7.98 -19.86
N ALA A 407 -12.81 7.63 -19.52
CA ALA A 407 -12.18 6.40 -20.01
C ALA A 407 -12.83 5.14 -19.40
N ALA A 408 -13.18 5.18 -18.11
CA ALA A 408 -13.91 4.10 -17.45
C ALA A 408 -15.30 3.88 -18.12
N ASP A 409 -16.05 4.93 -18.39
CA ASP A 409 -17.33 4.86 -19.13
C ASP A 409 -17.15 4.23 -20.52
N ARG A 410 -16.10 4.60 -21.26
CA ARG A 410 -15.79 3.96 -22.55
C ARG A 410 -15.44 2.49 -22.37
N ALA A 411 -14.62 2.13 -21.39
CA ALA A 411 -14.29 0.74 -21.10
C ALA A 411 -15.54 -0.08 -20.74
N VAL A 412 -16.45 0.52 -19.96
CA VAL A 412 -17.76 -0.04 -19.64
C VAL A 412 -18.58 -0.28 -20.90
N SER A 413 -18.82 0.72 -21.72
CA SER A 413 -19.71 0.65 -22.88
C SER A 413 -19.16 -0.25 -24.00
N SER A 414 -17.84 -0.33 -24.17
CA SER A 414 -17.19 -1.15 -25.20
C SER A 414 -16.75 -2.53 -24.72
N SER A 415 -16.97 -2.89 -23.46
CA SER A 415 -16.50 -4.15 -22.84
C SER A 415 -14.98 -4.36 -22.94
N GLN A 416 -14.23 -3.27 -22.78
CA GLN A 416 -12.77 -3.25 -22.78
C GLN A 416 -12.22 -3.16 -21.36
N ARG A 417 -10.90 -3.36 -21.23
CA ARG A 417 -10.11 -3.16 -20.02
C ARG A 417 -9.75 -1.69 -19.84
N LEU A 418 -9.30 -1.31 -18.65
CA LEU A 418 -8.90 0.07 -18.34
C LEU A 418 -7.46 0.12 -17.84
N LEU A 419 -6.64 0.96 -18.47
CA LEU A 419 -5.37 1.43 -17.93
C LEU A 419 -5.48 2.91 -17.59
N GLY A 420 -5.17 3.28 -16.33
CA GLY A 420 -4.95 4.66 -15.89
C GLY A 420 -3.47 4.86 -15.56
N PHE A 421 -2.79 5.81 -16.24
CA PHE A 421 -1.37 6.05 -16.07
C PHE A 421 -1.10 7.53 -15.78
N PHE A 422 -0.90 7.84 -14.51
CA PHE A 422 -0.80 9.19 -13.96
C PHE A 422 0.51 9.41 -13.21
N GLY A 423 0.70 10.58 -12.61
CA GLY A 423 1.86 10.91 -11.79
C GLY A 423 2.40 12.31 -12.04
N ILE A 424 3.33 12.74 -11.19
CA ILE A 424 3.85 14.12 -11.18
C ILE A 424 4.99 14.40 -12.17
N GLY A 425 5.36 13.45 -12.99
CA GLY A 425 6.40 13.66 -14.01
C GLY A 425 7.81 13.88 -13.46
N THR A 426 8.06 13.52 -12.21
CA THR A 426 9.40 13.56 -11.58
C THR A 426 10.00 12.17 -11.49
N ALA A 427 11.26 12.10 -11.01
CA ALA A 427 12.01 10.86 -10.85
C ALA A 427 11.36 9.78 -9.94
N LYS A 428 10.17 10.00 -9.41
CA LYS A 428 9.42 9.04 -8.61
C LYS A 428 8.10 8.63 -9.24
N GLY A 429 7.52 9.49 -10.09
CA GLY A 429 6.31 9.19 -10.86
C GLY A 429 5.04 8.93 -10.05
N HIS A 430 5.03 9.19 -8.74
CA HIS A 430 3.85 9.00 -7.89
C HIS A 430 2.79 10.08 -8.12
N LEU A 431 1.61 9.93 -7.53
CA LEU A 431 0.60 10.99 -7.46
C LEU A 431 1.02 12.06 -6.46
N PRO A 432 0.46 13.30 -6.54
CA PRO A 432 0.68 14.30 -5.49
C PRO A 432 0.27 13.77 -4.12
N PHE A 433 1.17 13.86 -3.14
CA PHE A 433 0.88 13.41 -1.78
C PHE A 433 0.03 14.44 -1.04
N ALA A 434 -1.05 13.99 -0.44
CA ALA A 434 -1.86 14.81 0.44
C ALA A 434 -1.11 15.12 1.73
N THR A 435 -1.36 16.32 2.28
CA THR A 435 -0.93 16.76 3.60
C THR A 435 -2.02 16.53 4.64
N ALA A 436 -1.72 16.71 5.90
CA ALA A 436 -2.69 16.52 6.99
C ALA A 436 -3.93 17.41 6.82
N ASP A 437 -3.73 18.65 6.43
CA ASP A 437 -4.80 19.63 6.17
C ASP A 437 -5.36 19.57 4.74
N GLY A 438 -4.73 18.80 3.85
CA GLY A 438 -5.17 18.59 2.48
C GLY A 438 -4.76 19.69 1.49
N ASP A 439 -3.84 20.59 1.85
CA ASP A 439 -3.40 21.70 1.01
C ASP A 439 -2.35 21.31 -0.05
N PHE A 440 -1.83 20.08 -0.02
CA PHE A 440 -0.79 19.57 -0.91
C PHE A 440 0.52 20.38 -0.90
N GLN A 441 0.85 21.01 0.22
CA GLN A 441 2.12 21.70 0.42
C GLN A 441 2.95 20.98 1.50
N PRO A 442 3.64 19.88 1.17
CA PRO A 442 4.31 19.03 2.15
C PRO A 442 5.33 19.80 2.99
N ALA A 443 5.39 19.44 4.27
CA ALA A 443 6.47 19.88 5.15
C ALA A 443 7.82 19.29 4.72
N VAL A 444 8.91 19.86 5.21
CA VAL A 444 10.26 19.35 4.94
C VAL A 444 10.45 17.94 5.52
N GLY A 445 10.94 17.02 4.70
CA GLY A 445 11.19 15.65 5.08
C GLY A 445 12.61 15.36 5.55
N ARG A 446 12.88 14.10 5.86
CA ARG A 446 14.14 13.58 6.41
C ARG A 446 15.39 13.99 5.62
N ALA A 447 15.31 14.01 4.30
CA ALA A 447 16.41 14.40 3.42
C ALA A 447 16.65 15.92 3.40
N ASN A 448 15.96 16.68 4.23
CA ASN A 448 15.96 18.15 4.26
C ASN A 448 15.55 18.75 2.91
N LYS A 449 14.59 18.10 2.24
CA LYS A 449 14.01 18.50 0.97
C LYS A 449 12.51 18.64 1.12
N ILE A 450 11.94 19.59 0.38
CA ILE A 450 10.50 19.76 0.24
C ILE A 450 10.12 19.29 -1.16
N GLU A 451 9.13 18.45 -1.25
CA GLU A 451 8.46 18.18 -2.51
C GLU A 451 7.40 19.25 -2.75
N SER A 452 7.31 19.75 -3.97
CA SER A 452 6.33 20.79 -4.32
C SER A 452 5.60 20.40 -5.59
N TYR A 453 4.31 20.70 -5.61
CA TYR A 453 3.41 20.38 -6.71
C TYR A 453 2.96 21.68 -7.41
N THR A 454 2.90 21.63 -8.72
CA THR A 454 2.31 22.69 -9.54
C THR A 454 0.78 22.54 -9.57
N SER A 455 0.06 23.60 -9.95
CA SER A 455 -1.38 23.48 -10.17
C SER A 455 -1.72 22.41 -11.23
N ALA A 456 -0.86 22.20 -12.22
CA ALA A 456 -1.01 21.14 -13.21
C ALA A 456 -0.87 19.76 -12.57
N ASP A 457 0.07 19.56 -11.63
CA ASP A 457 0.20 18.29 -10.91
C ASP A 457 -1.07 17.94 -10.12
N LEU A 458 -1.73 18.93 -9.54
CA LEU A 458 -2.94 18.73 -8.76
C LEU A 458 -4.20 18.55 -9.63
N THR A 459 -4.29 19.21 -10.79
CA THR A 459 -5.49 19.16 -11.63
C THR A 459 -5.46 18.06 -12.69
N GLU A 460 -4.29 17.71 -13.19
CA GLU A 460 -4.10 16.71 -14.26
C GLU A 460 -3.99 15.27 -13.72
N ASN A 461 -3.93 15.09 -12.40
CA ASN A 461 -3.95 13.79 -11.74
C ASN A 461 -5.28 13.54 -11.03
N PRO A 462 -5.83 12.31 -11.04
CA PRO A 462 -6.92 11.89 -10.17
C PRO A 462 -6.41 11.63 -8.76
N THR A 463 -7.30 11.65 -7.77
CA THR A 463 -7.02 11.14 -6.42
C THR A 463 -7.13 9.61 -6.37
N LEU A 464 -6.62 8.98 -5.30
CA LEU A 464 -6.80 7.54 -5.08
C LEU A 464 -8.28 7.16 -4.99
N ALA A 465 -9.12 8.02 -4.42
CA ALA A 465 -10.57 7.85 -4.37
C ALA A 465 -11.20 7.85 -5.78
N ASP A 466 -10.79 8.77 -6.67
CA ASP A 466 -11.27 8.81 -8.05
C ASP A 466 -10.85 7.56 -8.84
N MET A 467 -9.61 7.11 -8.63
CA MET A 467 -9.09 5.89 -9.27
C MET A 467 -9.83 4.64 -8.79
N THR A 468 -10.14 4.57 -7.49
CA THR A 468 -10.92 3.48 -6.90
C THR A 468 -12.35 3.46 -7.48
N ALA A 469 -13.00 4.62 -7.60
CA ALA A 469 -14.31 4.72 -8.22
C ALA A 469 -14.31 4.24 -9.68
N ALA A 470 -13.31 4.67 -10.47
CA ALA A 470 -13.17 4.24 -11.87
C ALA A 470 -12.94 2.71 -11.99
N ALA A 471 -12.16 2.14 -11.09
CA ALA A 471 -11.91 0.70 -11.06
C ALA A 471 -13.20 -0.08 -10.74
N LEU A 472 -13.93 0.32 -9.72
CA LEU A 472 -15.20 -0.30 -9.33
C LEU A 472 -16.24 -0.23 -10.48
N MET A 473 -16.36 0.91 -11.18
CA MET A 473 -17.24 1.05 -12.36
C MET A 473 -16.95 -0.01 -13.43
N VAL A 474 -15.68 -0.27 -13.73
CA VAL A 474 -15.29 -1.21 -14.78
C VAL A 474 -15.42 -2.66 -14.30
N LEU A 475 -15.03 -2.97 -13.08
CA LEU A 475 -15.05 -4.34 -12.54
C LEU A 475 -16.48 -4.84 -12.25
N ASP A 476 -17.40 -3.97 -11.84
CA ASP A 476 -18.80 -4.29 -11.55
C ASP A 476 -19.59 -4.81 -12.78
N LYS A 477 -19.06 -4.64 -13.98
CA LYS A 477 -19.64 -5.24 -15.19
C LYS A 477 -19.61 -6.76 -15.17
N ASN A 478 -18.63 -7.35 -14.50
CA ASN A 478 -18.54 -8.79 -14.41
C ASN A 478 -19.59 -9.32 -13.44
N LYS A 479 -20.63 -9.96 -13.98
CA LYS A 479 -21.75 -10.46 -13.17
C LYS A 479 -21.38 -11.59 -12.21
N LYS A 480 -20.23 -12.19 -12.37
CA LYS A 480 -19.69 -13.15 -11.42
C LYS A 480 -19.07 -12.49 -10.20
N GLY A 481 -18.57 -11.27 -10.37
CA GLY A 481 -17.90 -10.47 -9.37
C GLY A 481 -16.44 -10.21 -9.71
N PHE A 482 -15.68 -9.72 -8.73
CA PHE A 482 -14.29 -9.31 -8.95
C PHE A 482 -13.41 -9.47 -7.71
N TRP A 483 -12.11 -9.49 -7.95
CA TRP A 483 -11.07 -9.24 -6.98
C TRP A 483 -10.38 -7.91 -7.28
N LEU A 484 -10.15 -7.09 -6.25
CA LEU A 484 -9.52 -5.77 -6.39
C LEU A 484 -8.50 -5.54 -5.28
N LEU A 485 -7.28 -5.14 -5.67
CA LEU A 485 -6.31 -4.55 -4.77
C LEU A 485 -6.37 -3.02 -4.89
N VAL A 486 -6.46 -2.33 -3.75
CA VAL A 486 -6.34 -0.86 -3.66
C VAL A 486 -5.20 -0.54 -2.71
N GLU A 487 -4.25 0.29 -3.15
CA GLU A 487 -3.09 0.64 -2.35
C GLU A 487 -2.97 2.15 -2.14
N ALA A 488 -2.86 2.55 -0.87
CA ALA A 488 -2.35 3.85 -0.46
C ALA A 488 -0.84 3.71 -0.21
N GLY A 489 -0.06 3.71 -1.29
CA GLY A 489 1.39 3.47 -1.26
C GLY A 489 2.20 4.69 -0.79
N ASP A 490 1.58 5.86 -0.84
CA ASP A 490 2.16 7.12 -0.37
C ASP A 490 2.41 7.17 1.14
N VAL A 491 1.75 6.32 1.94
CA VAL A 491 2.00 6.22 3.39
C VAL A 491 3.43 5.73 3.68
N ASP A 492 3.89 4.70 2.95
CA ASP A 492 5.26 4.18 3.05
C ASP A 492 6.30 5.26 2.75
N TRP A 493 6.09 5.99 1.66
CA TRP A 493 7.03 7.04 1.24
C TRP A 493 7.07 8.22 2.21
N ALA A 494 5.93 8.60 2.79
CA ALA A 494 5.86 9.59 3.85
C ALA A 494 6.58 9.13 5.12
N ASN A 495 6.41 7.86 5.50
CA ASN A 495 7.09 7.27 6.65
C ASN A 495 8.60 7.08 6.41
N HIS A 496 9.03 6.71 5.21
CA HIS A 496 10.45 6.71 4.82
C HIS A 496 11.08 8.10 4.91
N ASP A 497 10.29 9.14 4.68
CA ASP A 497 10.75 10.53 4.79
C ASP A 497 10.61 11.11 6.21
N ASN A 498 10.17 10.29 7.17
CA ASN A 498 9.92 10.66 8.57
C ASN A 498 9.05 11.93 8.67
N ASN A 499 7.98 11.99 7.89
CA ASN A 499 7.17 13.18 7.72
C ASN A 499 5.76 12.98 8.29
N LEU A 500 5.50 13.57 9.48
CA LEU A 500 4.22 13.47 10.18
C LEU A 500 3.06 14.04 9.35
N ASP A 501 3.27 15.17 8.70
CA ASP A 501 2.27 15.89 7.94
C ASP A 501 1.79 15.07 6.73
N THR A 502 2.70 14.64 5.88
CA THR A 502 2.35 13.81 4.71
C THR A 502 1.90 12.39 5.10
N SER A 503 2.39 11.84 6.22
CA SER A 503 1.93 10.54 6.72
C SER A 503 0.43 10.57 7.09
N ILE A 504 -0.02 11.62 7.79
CA ILE A 504 -1.44 11.83 8.09
C ILE A 504 -2.24 12.02 6.79
N GLY A 505 -1.76 12.86 5.89
CA GLY A 505 -2.42 13.15 4.62
C GLY A 505 -2.60 11.89 3.77
N ALA A 506 -1.57 11.04 3.68
CA ALA A 506 -1.61 9.78 2.96
C ALA A 506 -2.62 8.78 3.55
N VAL A 507 -2.64 8.63 4.89
CA VAL A 507 -3.67 7.82 5.58
C VAL A 507 -5.06 8.33 5.27
N ASN A 508 -5.28 9.65 5.35
CA ASN A 508 -6.57 10.26 5.04
C ASN A 508 -6.96 10.12 3.56
N SER A 509 -5.99 10.11 2.64
CA SER A 509 -6.21 9.84 1.22
C SER A 509 -6.71 8.40 1.00
N GLY A 510 -6.05 7.42 1.63
CA GLY A 510 -6.50 6.03 1.62
C GLY A 510 -7.88 5.85 2.27
N ASP A 511 -8.14 6.51 3.41
CA ASP A 511 -9.43 6.42 4.11
C ASP A 511 -10.59 6.96 3.26
N ARG A 512 -10.36 8.00 2.44
CA ARG A 512 -11.35 8.46 1.44
C ARG A 512 -11.57 7.42 0.34
N ALA A 513 -10.53 6.71 -0.11
CA ALA A 513 -10.70 5.61 -1.05
C ALA A 513 -11.50 4.44 -0.45
N PHE A 514 -11.27 4.14 0.84
CA PHE A 514 -12.10 3.17 1.56
C PHE A 514 -13.56 3.62 1.68
N GLN A 515 -13.83 4.91 1.87
CA GLN A 515 -15.19 5.43 1.83
C GLN A 515 -15.86 5.17 0.48
N VAL A 516 -15.17 5.39 -0.63
CA VAL A 516 -15.68 5.04 -1.97
C VAL A 516 -16.03 3.56 -2.07
N ILE A 517 -15.21 2.67 -1.49
CA ILE A 517 -15.50 1.23 -1.46
C ILE A 517 -16.78 0.96 -0.66
N THR A 518 -16.92 1.51 0.54
CA THR A 518 -18.11 1.28 1.38
C THR A 518 -19.37 1.84 0.73
N ASP A 519 -19.31 3.02 0.14
CA ASP A 519 -20.43 3.64 -0.59
C ASP A 519 -20.84 2.78 -1.81
N TRP A 520 -19.86 2.22 -2.53
CA TRP A 520 -20.14 1.29 -3.62
C TRP A 520 -20.82 0.01 -3.12
N VAL A 521 -20.33 -0.59 -2.02
CA VAL A 521 -20.96 -1.79 -1.46
C VAL A 521 -22.41 -1.55 -1.07
N GLU A 522 -22.69 -0.42 -0.40
CA GLU A 522 -24.06 -0.06 0.03
C GLU A 522 -25.00 0.24 -1.15
N GLN A 523 -24.46 0.67 -2.31
CA GLN A 523 -25.28 1.05 -3.47
C GLN A 523 -25.41 -0.07 -4.51
N HIS A 524 -24.42 -0.94 -4.66
CA HIS A 524 -24.29 -1.89 -5.77
C HIS A 524 -24.17 -3.35 -5.32
N SER A 525 -23.94 -3.62 -4.02
CA SER A 525 -23.76 -4.94 -3.45
C SER A 525 -24.36 -5.03 -2.04
N ASP A 526 -23.86 -5.92 -1.22
CA ASP A 526 -24.10 -5.98 0.22
C ASP A 526 -22.95 -6.72 0.94
N TRP A 527 -22.98 -6.75 2.26
CA TRP A 527 -21.96 -7.40 3.09
C TRP A 527 -22.10 -8.93 3.14
N ASN A 528 -23.16 -9.52 2.60
CA ASN A 528 -23.25 -10.98 2.40
C ASN A 528 -22.48 -11.41 1.16
N GLU A 529 -22.42 -10.58 0.14
CA GLU A 529 -21.75 -10.84 -1.14
C GLU A 529 -20.32 -10.27 -1.22
N THR A 530 -19.96 -9.34 -0.32
CA THR A 530 -18.68 -8.63 -0.36
C THR A 530 -17.85 -8.90 0.89
N VAL A 531 -16.53 -9.02 0.69
CA VAL A 531 -15.51 -8.99 1.75
C VAL A 531 -14.53 -7.87 1.43
N VAL A 532 -14.25 -7.02 2.42
CA VAL A 532 -13.18 -6.04 2.35
C VAL A 532 -12.19 -6.29 3.48
N ILE A 533 -10.91 -6.29 3.15
CA ILE A 533 -9.80 -6.38 4.11
C ILE A 533 -9.04 -5.06 4.04
N VAL A 534 -8.89 -4.37 5.15
CA VAL A 534 -8.06 -3.18 5.29
C VAL A 534 -6.91 -3.51 6.22
N THR A 535 -5.69 -3.32 5.75
CA THR A 535 -4.49 -3.58 6.52
C THR A 535 -3.31 -2.76 6.00
N ALA A 536 -2.15 -2.88 6.63
CA ALA A 536 -0.87 -2.51 6.05
C ALA A 536 -0.07 -3.76 5.72
N ASP A 537 0.94 -3.61 4.91
CA ASP A 537 1.85 -4.69 4.55
C ASP A 537 3.00 -4.82 5.57
N HIS A 538 3.53 -3.71 6.07
CA HIS A 538 4.51 -3.60 7.17
C HIS A 538 4.36 -2.26 7.90
N GLY A 539 5.31 -1.90 8.76
CA GLY A 539 5.37 -0.61 9.45
C GLY A 539 6.77 0.00 9.41
N HIS A 540 6.91 1.24 9.89
CA HIS A 540 8.16 2.00 9.90
C HIS A 540 8.74 2.27 11.28
N PHE A 541 8.18 1.64 12.32
CA PHE A 541 8.58 1.90 13.69
C PHE A 541 8.35 3.35 14.13
N LEU A 542 7.18 3.91 13.79
CA LEU A 542 6.72 5.15 14.39
C LEU A 542 6.42 4.94 15.87
N TRP A 543 6.81 5.90 16.71
CA TRP A 543 6.48 5.95 18.13
C TRP A 543 5.97 7.34 18.51
N ILE A 544 4.78 7.40 19.11
CA ILE A 544 4.16 8.65 19.57
C ILE A 544 4.48 8.82 21.05
N ASP A 545 5.33 9.80 21.38
CA ASP A 545 5.82 10.08 22.73
C ASP A 545 4.83 10.93 23.51
N LEU A 546 4.30 11.98 22.90
CA LEU A 546 3.37 12.94 23.50
C LEU A 546 2.16 13.16 22.58
N PRO A 547 1.16 12.28 22.66
CA PRO A 547 0.02 12.31 21.72
C PRO A 547 -0.76 13.64 21.73
N GLU A 548 -0.86 14.31 22.89
CA GLU A 548 -1.54 15.59 23.03
C GLU A 548 -0.86 16.71 22.23
N GLY A 549 0.44 16.61 21.99
CA GLY A 549 1.20 17.56 21.18
C GLY A 549 0.91 17.49 19.68
N LEU A 550 0.21 16.47 19.22
CA LEU A 550 -0.25 16.33 17.83
C LEU A 550 -1.59 17.01 17.55
N ILE A 551 -2.26 17.49 18.61
CA ILE A 551 -3.58 18.14 18.49
C ILE A 551 -3.37 19.58 18.04
N PRO A 552 -3.98 20.01 16.90
CA PRO A 552 -3.84 21.36 16.38
C PRO A 552 -4.40 22.43 17.31
#